data_ee8d433c62095b2be634c95562262421
#
_entry.id   ee8d433c62095b2be634c95562262421
#
_cell.length_a   1.000
_cell.length_b   1.000
_cell.length_c   1.000
_cell.angle_alpha   90.00
_cell.angle_beta   90.00
_cell.angle_gamma   90.00
#
_symmetry.space_group_name_H-M   'P 1'
#
loop_
_entity.id
_entity.type
_entity.pdbx_description
1 polymer ?
#
loop_
_entity_poly.entity_id
_entity_poly.type
_entity_poly.pdbx_seq_one_letter_code
_entity_poly.pdbx_strand_id
1 'polypeptide(L)'
;MLIVLSPAKRLDFTAPPADLPATQPRLGDDTATLLKTARRQTQAELRRLMGISDDLARLNQARFKAFDPEATDIGVQAALAFAGDVYQGLDARGLSPADLDWAQDRLRILSGLYGLLRPLDRIQPYRLEMGVRLKTRRGAGLYDFWGDRISKQLNADAEGQAEPVLINLASQEYFGAVDARALKIPVVTCHFRETKDGETRIVSFFAKRARGAMARWIIENRIERSRDLKGFDRDGYAFIPAASTDTDWVFTRS
;
A
#
# COMPACT_ATOMS: atom_id res chain seq x y z
N MET A 1 0.27 -1.31 -16.75
CA MET A 1 -0.76 -1.19 -15.69
C MET A 1 -0.08 -1.19 -14.33
N LEU A 2 -0.40 -0.23 -13.45
CA LEU A 2 0.06 -0.19 -12.06
C LEU A 2 -1.06 -0.60 -11.11
N ILE A 3 -0.68 -1.10 -9.94
CA ILE A 3 -1.60 -1.52 -8.86
C ILE A 3 -1.16 -0.83 -7.59
N VAL A 4 -2.08 -0.26 -6.80
CA VAL A 4 -1.75 0.28 -5.47
C VAL A 4 -2.46 -0.48 -4.37
N LEU A 5 -1.73 -0.80 -3.29
CA LEU A 5 -2.23 -1.37 -2.05
C LEU A 5 -2.00 -0.43 -0.87
N SER A 6 -2.80 -0.57 0.17
CA SER A 6 -2.51 -0.01 1.49
C SER A 6 -1.44 -0.84 2.21
N PRO A 7 -0.65 -0.26 3.12
CA PRO A 7 0.23 -0.99 4.01
C PRO A 7 -0.57 -1.69 5.11
N ALA A 8 0.13 -2.29 6.08
CA ALA A 8 -0.48 -2.84 7.29
C ALA A 8 0.10 -2.20 8.55
N LYS A 9 -0.71 -2.15 9.61
CA LYS A 9 -0.26 -1.71 10.95
C LYS A 9 0.66 -2.72 11.61
N ARG A 10 0.38 -4.02 11.39
CA ARG A 10 1.22 -5.12 11.84
C ARG A 10 2.36 -5.33 10.85
N LEU A 11 3.54 -5.57 11.39
CA LEU A 11 4.76 -5.82 10.64
C LEU A 11 5.34 -7.18 11.03
N ASP A 12 5.95 -7.84 10.06
CA ASP A 12 6.74 -9.07 10.22
C ASP A 12 8.14 -8.81 9.65
N PHE A 13 9.14 -8.86 10.52
CA PHE A 13 10.55 -8.72 10.16
C PHE A 13 11.32 -10.03 10.22
N THR A 14 10.61 -11.15 10.19
CA THR A 14 11.24 -12.46 9.97
C THR A 14 12.04 -12.42 8.67
N ALA A 15 13.25 -12.97 8.70
CA ALA A 15 14.13 -13.00 7.54
C ALA A 15 13.37 -13.51 6.29
N PRO A 16 13.55 -12.86 5.13
CA PRO A 16 12.95 -13.32 3.89
C PRO A 16 13.50 -14.70 3.52
N PRO A 17 12.80 -15.47 2.66
CA PRO A 17 13.41 -16.62 1.99
C PRO A 17 14.72 -16.16 1.33
N ALA A 18 15.71 -17.08 1.32
CA ALA A 18 17.08 -16.77 0.91
C ALA A 18 17.14 -16.02 -0.43
N ASP A 19 18.04 -15.05 -0.52
CA ASP A 19 18.54 -14.39 -1.74
C ASP A 19 17.53 -13.57 -2.57
N LEU A 20 16.43 -13.10 -1.98
CA LEU A 20 15.59 -12.13 -2.67
C LEU A 20 16.32 -10.78 -2.80
N PRO A 21 16.37 -10.19 -4.01
CA PRO A 21 16.94 -8.87 -4.20
C PRO A 21 16.20 -7.84 -3.35
N ALA A 22 16.89 -6.76 -3.02
CA ALA A 22 16.30 -5.62 -2.32
C ALA A 22 16.64 -4.33 -3.07
N THR A 23 15.69 -3.41 -3.09
CA THR A 23 15.85 -2.07 -3.64
C THR A 23 15.64 -1.02 -2.54
N GLN A 24 15.96 0.23 -2.83
CA GLN A 24 15.75 1.33 -1.89
C GLN A 24 14.49 2.12 -2.25
N PRO A 25 13.73 2.61 -1.24
CA PRO A 25 12.60 3.49 -1.47
C PRO A 25 12.99 4.75 -2.27
N ARG A 26 12.22 5.08 -3.31
CA ARG A 26 12.58 6.18 -4.23
C ARG A 26 12.36 7.58 -3.65
N LEU A 27 11.49 7.71 -2.63
CA LEU A 27 11.21 8.98 -1.94
C LEU A 27 12.02 9.10 -0.63
N GLY A 28 13.27 8.65 -0.62
CA GLY A 28 14.14 8.61 0.55
C GLY A 28 14.38 9.96 1.19
N ASP A 29 14.63 11.01 0.42
CA ASP A 29 14.84 12.39 0.91
C ASP A 29 13.59 12.93 1.62
N ASP A 30 12.41 12.67 1.08
CA ASP A 30 11.15 13.03 1.71
C ASP A 30 10.94 12.24 3.00
N THR A 31 11.24 10.93 2.98
CA THR A 31 11.20 10.05 4.16
C THR A 31 12.12 10.59 5.26
N ALA A 32 13.37 10.93 4.93
CA ALA A 32 14.33 11.50 5.89
C ALA A 32 13.83 12.84 6.45
N THR A 33 13.20 13.68 5.63
CA THR A 33 12.60 14.95 6.06
C THR A 33 11.44 14.72 7.02
N LEU A 34 10.54 13.81 6.73
CA LEU A 34 9.41 13.46 7.59
C LEU A 34 9.87 12.84 8.90
N LEU A 35 10.86 11.97 8.83
CA LEU A 35 11.47 11.30 9.98
C LEU A 35 12.02 12.30 11.00
N LYS A 36 12.64 13.42 10.55
CA LYS A 36 13.11 14.49 11.45
C LYS A 36 11.99 15.05 12.31
N THR A 37 10.76 15.13 11.76
CA THR A 37 9.58 15.58 12.51
C THR A 37 9.04 14.49 13.43
N ALA A 38 8.94 13.26 12.94
CA ALA A 38 8.46 12.11 13.71
C ALA A 38 9.36 11.81 14.93
N ARG A 39 10.67 11.91 14.78
CA ARG A 39 11.67 11.73 15.87
C ARG A 39 11.51 12.71 17.02
N ARG A 40 11.00 13.91 16.76
CA ARG A 40 10.80 14.95 17.78
C ARG A 40 9.56 14.72 18.63
N GLN A 41 8.66 13.82 18.20
CA GLN A 41 7.44 13.55 18.94
C GLN A 41 7.75 12.80 20.23
N THR A 42 7.19 13.29 21.33
CA THR A 42 7.19 12.58 22.61
C THR A 42 6.26 11.36 22.54
N GLN A 43 6.40 10.45 23.49
CA GLN A 43 5.51 9.29 23.63
C GLN A 43 4.04 9.73 23.76
N ALA A 44 3.77 10.77 24.57
CA ALA A 44 2.41 11.29 24.78
C ALA A 44 1.81 11.89 23.48
N GLU A 45 2.63 12.59 22.69
CA GLU A 45 2.22 13.12 21.38
C GLU A 45 1.93 11.99 20.38
N LEU A 46 2.79 10.98 20.27
CA LEU A 46 2.56 9.83 19.41
C LEU A 46 1.29 9.06 19.80
N ARG A 47 1.06 8.86 21.10
CA ARG A 47 -0.17 8.25 21.62
C ARG A 47 -1.41 9.01 21.13
N ARG A 48 -1.41 10.33 21.30
CA ARG A 48 -2.52 11.21 20.90
C ARG A 48 -2.70 11.25 19.37
N LEU A 49 -1.60 11.42 18.62
CA LEU A 49 -1.61 11.54 17.16
C LEU A 49 -2.14 10.29 16.46
N MET A 50 -1.75 9.11 16.95
CA MET A 50 -2.10 7.84 16.32
C MET A 50 -3.24 7.09 17.03
N GLY A 51 -3.74 7.58 18.17
CA GLY A 51 -4.80 6.91 18.93
C GLY A 51 -4.39 5.51 19.42
N ILE A 52 -3.14 5.35 19.93
CA ILE A 52 -2.55 4.07 20.31
C ILE A 52 -2.29 3.97 21.82
N SER A 53 -2.05 2.75 22.31
CA SER A 53 -1.66 2.51 23.70
C SER A 53 -0.28 3.09 24.03
N ASP A 54 0.02 3.25 25.32
CA ASP A 54 1.31 3.74 25.80
C ASP A 54 2.48 2.84 25.37
N ASP A 55 2.29 1.52 25.38
CA ASP A 55 3.30 0.56 24.92
C ASP A 55 3.58 0.70 23.43
N LEU A 56 2.55 0.86 22.61
CA LEU A 56 2.71 1.11 21.18
C LEU A 56 3.35 2.47 20.91
N ALA A 57 3.04 3.48 21.68
CA ALA A 57 3.66 4.80 21.55
C ALA A 57 5.15 4.75 21.90
N ARG A 58 5.52 4.07 22.99
CA ARG A 58 6.91 3.81 23.40
C ARG A 58 7.67 3.05 22.31
N LEU A 59 7.09 1.96 21.80
CA LEU A 59 7.68 1.16 20.73
C LEU A 59 7.95 2.00 19.48
N ASN A 60 6.98 2.82 19.06
CA ASN A 60 7.14 3.60 17.83
C ASN A 60 8.08 4.79 18.00
N GLN A 61 8.15 5.39 19.20
CA GLN A 61 9.19 6.36 19.50
C GLN A 61 10.59 5.75 19.40
N ALA A 62 10.78 4.54 19.94
CA ALA A 62 12.04 3.81 19.82
C ALA A 62 12.38 3.49 18.36
N ARG A 63 11.41 3.04 17.57
CA ARG A 63 11.57 2.78 16.14
C ARG A 63 12.00 4.03 15.37
N PHE A 64 11.33 5.16 15.56
CA PHE A 64 11.72 6.43 14.91
C PHE A 64 13.13 6.88 15.31
N LYS A 65 13.53 6.68 16.56
CA LYS A 65 14.89 7.02 17.02
C LYS A 65 15.95 6.11 16.40
N ALA A 66 15.68 4.81 16.33
CA ALA A 66 16.58 3.80 15.80
C ALA A 66 16.65 3.78 14.27
N PHE A 67 15.65 4.34 13.59
CA PHE A 67 15.60 4.35 12.12
C PHE A 67 16.84 5.04 11.55
N ASP A 68 17.51 4.42 10.61
CA ASP A 68 18.67 5.00 9.91
C ASP A 68 18.32 5.22 8.43
N PRO A 69 18.14 6.49 7.98
CA PRO A 69 17.77 6.78 6.59
C PRO A 69 18.89 6.49 5.59
N GLU A 70 20.15 6.37 6.05
CA GLU A 70 21.31 6.10 5.20
C GLU A 70 21.61 4.59 5.09
N ALA A 71 21.02 3.76 5.96
CA ALA A 71 21.26 2.33 5.95
C ALA A 71 20.56 1.67 4.76
N THR A 72 21.30 0.94 3.94
CA THR A 72 20.81 0.23 2.75
C THR A 72 20.61 -1.26 2.96
N ASP A 73 21.15 -1.81 4.04
CA ASP A 73 21.19 -3.23 4.39
C ASP A 73 20.26 -3.62 5.55
N ILE A 74 19.70 -2.63 6.26
CA ILE A 74 18.79 -2.84 7.39
C ILE A 74 17.34 -2.94 6.92
N GLY A 75 16.59 -3.93 7.45
CA GLY A 75 15.16 -4.08 7.21
C GLY A 75 14.80 -5.25 6.31
N VAL A 76 13.53 -5.29 5.90
CA VAL A 76 12.94 -6.36 5.08
C VAL A 76 12.17 -5.72 3.90
N GLN A 77 12.07 -6.43 2.78
CA GLN A 77 11.31 -5.98 1.60
C GLN A 77 9.86 -5.68 1.97
N ALA A 78 9.31 -4.58 1.47
CA ALA A 78 8.02 -4.05 1.88
C ALA A 78 6.86 -5.05 1.74
N ALA A 79 6.79 -5.80 0.64
CA ALA A 79 5.76 -6.81 0.44
C ALA A 79 5.80 -7.95 1.46
N LEU A 80 6.96 -8.23 2.04
CA LEU A 80 7.18 -9.28 3.06
C LEU A 80 7.07 -8.74 4.48
N ALA A 81 7.36 -7.45 4.68
CA ALA A 81 7.36 -6.80 5.98
C ALA A 81 5.96 -6.45 6.47
N PHE A 82 5.05 -6.05 5.58
CA PHE A 82 3.68 -5.77 5.98
C PHE A 82 2.90 -7.07 6.23
N ALA A 83 2.18 -7.12 7.38
CA ALA A 83 1.44 -8.30 7.82
C ALA A 83 0.06 -7.90 8.34
N GLY A 84 -0.98 -8.16 7.56
CA GLY A 84 -2.37 -7.86 7.87
C GLY A 84 -3.29 -8.48 6.83
N ASP A 85 -4.58 -8.21 6.91
CA ASP A 85 -5.59 -8.88 6.07
C ASP A 85 -5.29 -8.77 4.56
N VAL A 86 -4.83 -7.60 4.09
CA VAL A 86 -4.40 -7.40 2.68
C VAL A 86 -3.24 -8.35 2.34
N TYR A 87 -2.26 -8.44 3.24
CA TYR A 87 -1.05 -9.24 3.01
C TYR A 87 -1.27 -10.74 3.23
N GLN A 88 -2.31 -11.13 3.96
CA GLN A 88 -2.78 -12.52 3.96
C GLN A 88 -3.35 -12.92 2.59
N GLY A 89 -4.04 -12.00 1.92
CA GLY A 89 -4.54 -12.23 0.56
C GLY A 89 -3.42 -12.18 -0.49
N LEU A 90 -2.46 -11.27 -0.35
CA LEU A 90 -1.30 -11.16 -1.25
C LEU A 90 -0.35 -12.35 -1.08
N ASP A 91 -0.13 -12.78 0.17
CA ASP A 91 0.80 -13.88 0.52
C ASP A 91 2.12 -13.81 -0.26
N ALA A 92 2.82 -12.67 -0.13
CA ALA A 92 4.03 -12.40 -0.90
C ALA A 92 5.15 -13.41 -0.62
N ARG A 93 5.16 -14.06 0.55
CA ARG A 93 6.12 -15.12 0.89
C ARG A 93 5.91 -16.40 0.08
N GLY A 94 4.69 -16.63 -0.41
CA GLY A 94 4.34 -17.75 -1.29
C GLY A 94 4.52 -17.45 -2.79
N LEU A 95 4.94 -16.24 -3.17
CA LEU A 95 5.27 -15.90 -4.55
C LEU A 95 6.69 -16.36 -4.91
N SER A 96 6.87 -16.79 -6.16
CA SER A 96 8.20 -17.11 -6.67
C SER A 96 9.07 -15.85 -6.82
N PRO A 97 10.41 -15.96 -6.88
CA PRO A 97 11.27 -14.83 -7.21
C PRO A 97 10.89 -14.12 -8.51
N ALA A 98 10.49 -14.88 -9.55
CA ALA A 98 10.04 -14.34 -10.82
C ALA A 98 8.71 -13.57 -10.71
N ASP A 99 7.82 -13.97 -9.79
CA ASP A 99 6.58 -13.25 -9.50
C ASP A 99 6.87 -11.93 -8.79
N LEU A 100 7.79 -11.94 -7.83
CA LEU A 100 8.19 -10.74 -7.10
C LEU A 100 8.92 -9.74 -8.01
N ASP A 101 9.75 -10.22 -8.92
CA ASP A 101 10.41 -9.40 -9.93
C ASP A 101 9.38 -8.74 -10.86
N TRP A 102 8.43 -9.50 -11.38
CA TRP A 102 7.33 -8.95 -12.19
C TRP A 102 6.49 -7.93 -11.41
N ALA A 103 6.20 -8.22 -10.14
CA ALA A 103 5.46 -7.33 -9.26
C ALA A 103 6.23 -6.03 -8.97
N GLN A 104 7.57 -6.07 -8.95
CA GLN A 104 8.43 -4.90 -8.68
C GLN A 104 8.15 -3.74 -9.62
N ASP A 105 7.80 -4.02 -10.88
CA ASP A 105 7.50 -2.99 -11.87
C ASP A 105 6.05 -2.53 -11.85
N ARG A 106 5.15 -3.26 -11.19
CA ARG A 106 3.70 -3.04 -11.32
C ARG A 106 2.97 -2.79 -10.00
N LEU A 107 3.40 -3.40 -8.91
CA LEU A 107 2.78 -3.21 -7.61
C LEU A 107 3.42 -2.06 -6.85
N ARG A 108 2.58 -1.25 -6.24
CA ARG A 108 2.98 -0.15 -5.36
C ARG A 108 2.26 -0.27 -4.02
N ILE A 109 2.93 0.09 -2.95
CA ILE A 109 2.38 0.09 -1.60
C ILE A 109 2.45 1.52 -1.08
N LEU A 110 1.29 2.10 -0.80
CA LEU A 110 1.22 3.42 -0.17
C LEU A 110 1.72 3.35 1.26
N SER A 111 2.35 4.41 1.74
CA SER A 111 2.98 4.44 3.06
C SER A 111 2.95 5.83 3.66
N GLY A 112 2.55 5.95 4.93
CA GLY A 112 2.58 7.24 5.62
C GLY A 112 4.00 7.79 5.80
N LEU A 113 5.00 6.92 6.01
CA LEU A 113 6.40 7.34 6.20
C LEU A 113 7.20 7.40 4.89
N TYR A 114 7.02 6.42 4.01
CA TYR A 114 7.80 6.29 2.77
C TYR A 114 7.09 6.84 1.52
N GLY A 115 5.82 7.27 1.64
CA GLY A 115 4.98 7.72 0.53
C GLY A 115 4.56 6.61 -0.39
N LEU A 116 5.46 6.13 -1.24
CA LEU A 116 5.23 5.07 -2.21
C LEU A 116 6.39 4.09 -2.22
N LEU A 117 6.08 2.80 -2.10
CA LEU A 117 7.03 1.70 -2.07
C LEU A 117 6.77 0.74 -3.22
N ARG A 118 7.83 0.10 -3.70
CA ARG A 118 7.77 -1.09 -4.54
C ARG A 118 7.85 -2.35 -3.67
N PRO A 119 7.44 -3.53 -4.14
CA PRO A 119 7.46 -4.78 -3.36
C PRO A 119 8.79 -5.10 -2.71
N LEU A 120 9.90 -4.91 -3.43
CA LEU A 120 11.26 -5.26 -3.00
C LEU A 120 12.01 -4.10 -2.33
N ASP A 121 11.38 -2.94 -2.16
CA ASP A 121 11.97 -1.82 -1.41
C ASP A 121 12.14 -2.23 0.05
N ARG A 122 13.38 -2.10 0.56
CA ARG A 122 13.73 -2.45 1.93
C ARG A 122 13.22 -1.38 2.89
N ILE A 123 12.44 -1.78 3.88
CA ILE A 123 11.89 -0.89 4.89
C ILE A 123 12.33 -1.28 6.30
N GLN A 124 12.46 -0.29 7.16
CA GLN A 124 12.70 -0.46 8.58
C GLN A 124 11.37 -0.42 9.36
N PRO A 125 11.33 -0.95 10.60
CA PRO A 125 10.10 -0.97 11.39
C PRO A 125 9.60 0.44 11.70
N TYR A 126 8.33 0.70 11.40
CA TYR A 126 7.65 1.95 11.73
C TYR A 126 6.15 1.73 11.88
N ARG A 127 5.45 2.72 12.43
CA ARG A 127 4.01 2.86 12.33
C ARG A 127 3.69 4.35 12.18
N LEU A 128 3.08 4.69 11.07
CA LEU A 128 2.59 6.04 10.77
C LEU A 128 1.52 5.89 9.69
N GLU A 129 0.25 5.99 10.08
CA GLU A 129 -0.89 5.90 9.16
C GLU A 129 -1.02 7.20 8.35
N MET A 130 -1.54 7.11 7.12
CA MET A 130 -1.63 8.25 6.20
C MET A 130 -2.55 9.38 6.71
N GLY A 131 -3.61 9.04 7.44
CA GLY A 131 -4.55 9.99 8.01
C GLY A 131 -4.03 10.76 9.24
N VAL A 132 -2.79 10.49 9.70
CA VAL A 132 -2.23 11.14 10.89
C VAL A 132 -1.96 12.62 10.63
N ARG A 133 -2.43 13.47 11.56
CA ARG A 133 -2.24 14.93 11.52
C ARG A 133 -0.90 15.36 12.13
N LEU A 134 0.19 14.78 11.63
CA LEU A 134 1.53 15.19 12.01
C LEU A 134 1.89 16.49 11.28
N LYS A 135 1.90 17.60 12.04
CA LYS A 135 2.24 18.93 11.50
C LYS A 135 3.70 18.97 11.06
N THR A 136 3.95 19.39 9.84
CA THR A 136 5.27 19.56 9.25
C THR A 136 5.43 20.98 8.69
N ARG A 137 6.59 21.30 8.14
CA ARG A 137 6.76 22.56 7.38
C ARG A 137 5.94 22.61 6.09
N ARG A 138 5.46 21.45 5.59
CA ARG A 138 4.69 21.34 4.35
C ARG A 138 3.18 21.35 4.56
N GLY A 139 2.70 21.29 5.83
CA GLY A 139 1.28 21.36 6.13
C GLY A 139 0.87 20.70 7.43
N ALA A 140 -0.43 20.56 7.64
CA ALA A 140 -1.05 20.14 8.89
C ALA A 140 -1.10 18.61 9.08
N GLY A 141 -0.84 17.84 8.05
CA GLY A 141 -0.91 16.38 8.06
C GLY A 141 -0.08 15.74 6.95
N LEU A 142 -0.19 14.41 6.85
CA LEU A 142 0.61 13.67 5.86
C LEU A 142 0.10 13.86 4.42
N TYR A 143 -1.17 14.11 4.22
CA TYR A 143 -1.70 14.46 2.89
C TYR A 143 -1.03 15.73 2.35
N ASP A 144 -0.92 16.78 3.19
CA ASP A 144 -0.22 18.01 2.82
C ASP A 144 1.27 17.77 2.61
N PHE A 145 1.87 16.92 3.47
CA PHE A 145 3.30 16.61 3.38
C PHE A 145 3.65 15.94 2.06
N TRP A 146 2.87 14.94 1.65
CA TRP A 146 3.11 14.22 0.40
C TRP A 146 2.68 15.05 -0.81
N GLY A 147 1.58 15.82 -0.71
CA GLY A 147 1.09 16.67 -1.79
C GLY A 147 0.99 15.89 -3.12
N ASP A 148 1.67 16.37 -4.15
CA ASP A 148 1.67 15.78 -5.49
C ASP A 148 2.77 14.72 -5.74
N ARG A 149 3.64 14.46 -4.75
CA ARG A 149 4.85 13.62 -4.91
C ARG A 149 4.54 12.18 -5.26
N ILE A 150 3.55 11.60 -4.58
CA ILE A 150 3.11 10.22 -4.85
C ILE A 150 2.56 10.12 -6.28
N SER A 151 1.74 11.07 -6.70
CA SER A 151 1.16 11.10 -8.06
C SER A 151 2.23 11.29 -9.14
N LYS A 152 3.22 12.15 -8.90
CA LYS A 152 4.36 12.32 -9.81
C LYS A 152 5.17 11.03 -9.96
N GLN A 153 5.43 10.33 -8.84
CA GLN A 153 6.12 9.05 -8.88
C GLN A 153 5.30 7.98 -9.60
N LEU A 154 3.97 7.91 -9.37
CA LEU A 154 3.09 7.01 -10.09
C LEU A 154 3.06 7.29 -11.60
N ASN A 155 3.07 8.56 -12.01
CA ASN A 155 3.16 8.92 -13.43
C ASN A 155 4.47 8.41 -14.06
N ALA A 156 5.61 8.63 -13.38
CA ALA A 156 6.91 8.15 -13.85
C ALA A 156 6.96 6.61 -13.92
N ASP A 157 6.38 5.95 -12.93
CA ASP A 157 6.33 4.48 -12.90
C ASP A 157 5.39 3.87 -13.96
N ALA A 158 4.45 4.67 -14.47
CA ALA A 158 3.55 4.27 -15.55
C ALA A 158 4.15 4.46 -16.95
N GLU A 159 5.23 5.21 -17.07
CA GLU A 159 5.93 5.38 -18.34
C GLU A 159 6.45 4.01 -18.84
N GLY A 160 6.17 3.69 -20.09
CA GLY A 160 6.54 2.41 -20.68
C GLY A 160 5.61 1.22 -20.35
N GLN A 161 4.60 1.40 -19.51
CA GLN A 161 3.57 0.38 -19.31
C GLN A 161 2.70 0.23 -20.57
N ALA A 162 2.38 -1.00 -20.97
CA ALA A 162 1.56 -1.26 -22.15
C ALA A 162 0.16 -0.63 -22.06
N GLU A 163 -0.39 -0.55 -20.86
CA GLU A 163 -1.62 0.17 -20.52
C GLU A 163 -1.36 1.05 -19.30
N PRO A 164 -1.18 2.37 -19.45
CA PRO A 164 -0.91 3.28 -18.34
C PRO A 164 -2.19 3.59 -17.55
N VAL A 165 -2.65 2.66 -16.74
CA VAL A 165 -3.80 2.77 -15.83
C VAL A 165 -3.39 2.39 -14.42
N LEU A 166 -4.00 3.03 -13.42
CA LEU A 166 -3.80 2.74 -12.00
C LEU A 166 -4.99 1.97 -11.45
N ILE A 167 -4.75 0.74 -11.01
CA ILE A 167 -5.73 -0.08 -10.33
C ILE A 167 -5.66 0.21 -8.82
N ASN A 168 -6.71 0.84 -8.31
CA ASN A 168 -6.79 1.18 -6.90
C ASN A 168 -7.39 0.02 -6.10
N LEU A 169 -6.53 -0.67 -5.36
CA LEU A 169 -6.86 -1.68 -4.34
C LEU A 169 -6.56 -1.16 -2.92
N ALA A 170 -6.24 0.12 -2.77
CA ALA A 170 -5.99 0.73 -1.48
C ALA A 170 -7.30 1.16 -0.78
N SER A 171 -7.22 1.48 0.51
CA SER A 171 -8.32 2.11 1.24
C SER A 171 -8.44 3.59 0.87
N GLN A 172 -9.60 4.17 1.13
CA GLN A 172 -9.83 5.61 0.94
C GLN A 172 -8.81 6.46 1.69
N GLU A 173 -8.45 6.08 2.93
CA GLU A 173 -7.43 6.76 3.73
C GLU A 173 -6.11 6.86 2.97
N TYR A 174 -5.61 5.74 2.47
CA TYR A 174 -4.30 5.73 1.80
C TYR A 174 -4.37 6.30 0.40
N PHE A 175 -5.41 5.99 -0.37
CA PHE A 175 -5.58 6.53 -1.72
C PHE A 175 -5.81 8.05 -1.74
N GLY A 176 -6.34 8.62 -0.65
CA GLY A 176 -6.46 10.07 -0.47
C GLY A 176 -5.14 10.84 -0.53
N ALA A 177 -3.98 10.15 -0.43
CA ALA A 177 -2.67 10.76 -0.63
C ALA A 177 -2.24 10.84 -2.11
N VAL A 178 -3.00 10.26 -3.02
CA VAL A 178 -2.81 10.39 -4.47
C VAL A 178 -3.57 11.63 -4.93
N ASP A 179 -2.85 12.69 -5.27
CA ASP A 179 -3.46 13.94 -5.79
C ASP A 179 -3.98 13.69 -7.22
N ALA A 180 -5.30 13.64 -7.37
CA ALA A 180 -5.97 13.41 -8.64
C ALA A 180 -5.66 14.48 -9.70
N ARG A 181 -5.31 15.71 -9.29
CA ARG A 181 -4.96 16.81 -10.22
C ARG A 181 -3.56 16.63 -10.81
N ALA A 182 -2.67 15.98 -10.06
CA ALA A 182 -1.30 15.72 -10.48
C ALA A 182 -1.13 14.36 -11.18
N LEU A 183 -2.07 13.42 -10.96
CA LEU A 183 -2.07 12.11 -11.60
C LEU A 183 -2.52 12.24 -13.06
N LYS A 184 -1.72 11.71 -13.98
CA LYS A 184 -1.94 11.83 -15.44
C LYS A 184 -2.55 10.57 -16.07
N ILE A 185 -2.62 9.48 -15.31
CA ILE A 185 -3.16 8.19 -15.78
C ILE A 185 -4.56 7.95 -15.19
N PRO A 186 -5.46 7.29 -15.93
CA PRO A 186 -6.78 6.94 -15.44
C PRO A 186 -6.70 5.99 -14.24
N VAL A 187 -7.72 6.05 -13.39
CA VAL A 187 -7.85 5.20 -12.20
C VAL A 187 -9.06 4.30 -12.33
N VAL A 188 -8.89 3.03 -12.00
CA VAL A 188 -9.99 2.07 -11.80
C VAL A 188 -9.95 1.62 -10.34
N THR A 189 -11.03 1.84 -9.60
CA THR A 189 -11.17 1.42 -8.21
C THR A 189 -11.97 0.12 -8.12
N CYS A 190 -11.41 -0.91 -7.45
CA CYS A 190 -12.09 -2.17 -7.23
C CYS A 190 -12.73 -2.23 -5.85
N HIS A 191 -14.02 -2.51 -5.80
CA HIS A 191 -14.83 -2.63 -4.60
C HIS A 191 -15.22 -4.10 -4.37
N PHE A 192 -14.99 -4.60 -3.17
CA PHE A 192 -15.32 -5.97 -2.79
C PHE A 192 -16.45 -5.96 -1.76
N ARG A 193 -17.53 -6.67 -2.06
CA ARG A 193 -18.76 -6.70 -1.26
C ARG A 193 -19.18 -8.14 -0.99
N GLU A 194 -19.79 -8.35 0.16
CA GLU A 194 -20.41 -9.62 0.55
C GLU A 194 -21.92 -9.52 0.36
N THR A 195 -22.53 -10.53 -0.24
CA THR A 195 -23.99 -10.68 -0.31
C THR A 195 -24.41 -11.75 0.67
N LYS A 196 -25.23 -11.39 1.65
CA LYS A 196 -25.81 -12.32 2.62
C LYS A 196 -27.27 -11.96 2.84
N ASP A 197 -28.15 -12.95 2.81
CA ASP A 197 -29.59 -12.81 3.02
C ASP A 197 -30.24 -11.74 2.12
N GLY A 198 -29.75 -11.63 0.87
CA GLY A 198 -30.22 -10.64 -0.13
C GLY A 198 -29.60 -9.22 0.03
N GLU A 199 -28.86 -8.95 1.08
CA GLU A 199 -28.20 -7.68 1.31
C GLU A 199 -26.73 -7.72 0.87
N THR A 200 -26.30 -6.69 0.11
CA THR A 200 -24.91 -6.55 -0.33
C THR A 200 -24.23 -5.41 0.41
N ARG A 201 -23.16 -5.72 1.16
CA ARG A 201 -22.42 -4.75 1.97
C ARG A 201 -20.92 -4.99 1.95
N ILE A 202 -20.15 -3.97 2.32
CA ILE A 202 -18.72 -4.10 2.52
C ILE A 202 -18.46 -4.67 3.92
N VAL A 203 -17.79 -5.83 3.99
CA VAL A 203 -17.24 -6.39 5.23
C VAL A 203 -15.74 -6.15 5.23
N SER A 204 -15.27 -5.26 6.11
CA SER A 204 -13.91 -4.71 6.09
C SER A 204 -12.80 -5.78 6.03
N PHE A 205 -12.93 -6.85 6.82
CA PHE A 205 -11.96 -7.95 6.85
C PHE A 205 -11.86 -8.64 5.48
N PHE A 206 -13.00 -9.04 4.92
CA PHE A 206 -13.05 -9.74 3.64
C PHE A 206 -12.61 -8.84 2.47
N ALA A 207 -13.07 -7.59 2.47
CA ALA A 207 -12.66 -6.63 1.43
C ALA A 207 -11.14 -6.38 1.43
N LYS A 208 -10.50 -6.32 2.60
CA LYS A 208 -9.04 -6.19 2.69
C LYS A 208 -8.33 -7.42 2.13
N ARG A 209 -8.77 -8.62 2.52
CA ARG A 209 -8.20 -9.87 2.02
C ARG A 209 -8.36 -10.01 0.50
N ALA A 210 -9.55 -9.68 -0.02
CA ALA A 210 -9.84 -9.72 -1.46
C ALA A 210 -8.95 -8.78 -2.27
N ARG A 211 -8.63 -7.58 -1.76
CA ARG A 211 -7.67 -6.66 -2.41
C ARG A 211 -6.30 -7.29 -2.56
N GLY A 212 -5.81 -7.94 -1.52
CA GLY A 212 -4.55 -8.68 -1.57
C GLY A 212 -4.61 -9.86 -2.54
N ALA A 213 -5.70 -10.65 -2.48
CA ALA A 213 -5.91 -11.79 -3.36
C ALA A 213 -5.99 -11.38 -4.83
N MET A 214 -6.64 -10.25 -5.15
CA MET A 214 -6.65 -9.71 -6.51
C MET A 214 -5.25 -9.28 -6.95
N ALA A 215 -4.49 -8.60 -6.12
CA ALA A 215 -3.11 -8.25 -6.45
C ALA A 215 -2.26 -9.50 -6.72
N ARG A 216 -2.38 -10.54 -5.89
CA ARG A 216 -1.73 -11.84 -6.13
C ARG A 216 -2.16 -12.47 -7.45
N TRP A 217 -3.45 -12.54 -7.71
CA TRP A 217 -4.00 -13.13 -8.93
C TRP A 217 -3.51 -12.41 -10.19
N ILE A 218 -3.42 -11.07 -10.16
CA ILE A 218 -2.82 -10.28 -11.23
C ILE A 218 -1.37 -10.68 -11.47
N ILE A 219 -0.58 -10.83 -10.39
CA ILE A 219 0.84 -11.20 -10.47
C ILE A 219 1.00 -12.61 -11.05
N GLU A 220 0.30 -13.60 -10.51
CA GLU A 220 0.40 -15.01 -10.93
C GLU A 220 0.00 -15.22 -12.39
N ASN A 221 -1.00 -14.47 -12.88
CA ASN A 221 -1.51 -14.59 -14.23
C ASN A 221 -0.91 -13.57 -15.21
N ARG A 222 0.08 -12.76 -14.78
CA ARG A 222 0.74 -11.75 -15.64
C ARG A 222 -0.26 -10.81 -16.33
N ILE A 223 -1.29 -10.37 -15.62
CA ILE A 223 -2.34 -9.55 -16.21
C ILE A 223 -1.82 -8.15 -16.47
N GLU A 224 -1.83 -7.72 -17.72
CA GLU A 224 -1.32 -6.43 -18.16
C GLU A 224 -2.43 -5.47 -18.64
N ARG A 225 -3.64 -5.98 -18.87
CA ARG A 225 -4.78 -5.18 -19.32
C ARG A 225 -5.83 -5.09 -18.23
N SER A 226 -6.27 -3.88 -17.93
CA SER A 226 -7.25 -3.62 -16.89
C SER A 226 -8.56 -4.41 -17.10
N ARG A 227 -9.04 -4.51 -18.34
CA ARG A 227 -10.28 -5.24 -18.67
C ARG A 227 -10.26 -6.71 -18.24
N ASP A 228 -9.08 -7.34 -18.20
CA ASP A 228 -8.94 -8.75 -17.86
C ASP A 228 -9.16 -9.01 -16.36
N LEU A 229 -9.08 -7.95 -15.52
CA LEU A 229 -9.44 -8.01 -14.09
C LEU A 229 -10.90 -8.39 -13.84
N LYS A 230 -11.79 -8.16 -14.82
CA LYS A 230 -13.20 -8.57 -14.73
C LYS A 230 -13.37 -10.10 -14.65
N GLY A 231 -12.32 -10.85 -14.99
CA GLY A 231 -12.25 -12.31 -14.82
C GLY A 231 -11.80 -12.78 -13.43
N PHE A 232 -11.60 -11.87 -12.46
CA PHE A 232 -11.21 -12.27 -11.10
C PHE A 232 -12.29 -13.11 -10.42
N ASP A 233 -11.91 -14.30 -9.94
CA ASP A 233 -12.82 -15.31 -9.39
C ASP A 233 -12.36 -15.92 -8.04
N ARG A 234 -11.29 -15.40 -7.45
CA ARG A 234 -10.75 -15.95 -6.19
C ARG A 234 -11.72 -15.74 -5.03
N ASP A 235 -11.72 -16.69 -4.12
CA ASP A 235 -12.56 -16.70 -2.90
C ASP A 235 -14.07 -16.54 -3.19
N GLY A 236 -14.54 -16.92 -4.40
CA GLY A 236 -15.94 -16.81 -4.82
C GLY A 236 -16.39 -15.42 -5.26
N TYR A 237 -15.48 -14.46 -5.41
CA TYR A 237 -15.82 -13.15 -5.96
C TYR A 237 -16.08 -13.23 -7.47
N ALA A 238 -17.07 -12.47 -7.93
CA ALA A 238 -17.36 -12.28 -9.35
C ALA A 238 -17.61 -10.81 -9.65
N PHE A 239 -17.21 -10.37 -10.83
CA PHE A 239 -17.48 -9.02 -11.34
C PHE A 239 -18.97 -8.82 -11.59
N ILE A 240 -19.54 -7.69 -11.13
CA ILE A 240 -20.95 -7.35 -11.29
C ILE A 240 -21.10 -6.13 -12.20
N PRO A 241 -21.35 -6.33 -13.51
CA PRO A 241 -21.48 -5.22 -14.46
C PRO A 241 -22.55 -4.20 -14.06
N ALA A 242 -23.71 -4.66 -13.61
CA ALA A 242 -24.83 -3.80 -13.25
C ALA A 242 -24.58 -2.88 -12.03
N ALA A 243 -23.57 -3.22 -11.19
CA ALA A 243 -23.18 -2.43 -10.03
C ALA A 243 -21.90 -1.61 -10.26
N SER A 244 -21.34 -1.68 -11.47
CA SER A 244 -20.06 -1.07 -11.85
C SER A 244 -20.25 0.10 -12.79
N THR A 245 -19.28 1.00 -12.80
CA THR A 245 -19.11 2.10 -13.78
C THR A 245 -17.82 1.88 -14.58
N ASP A 246 -17.43 2.85 -15.39
CA ASP A 246 -16.17 2.80 -16.13
C ASP A 246 -14.95 2.85 -15.20
N THR A 247 -15.07 3.49 -14.04
CA THR A 247 -13.97 3.72 -13.09
C THR A 247 -14.13 3.01 -11.75
N ASP A 248 -15.33 2.52 -11.42
CA ASP A 248 -15.62 1.84 -10.17
C ASP A 248 -16.17 0.45 -10.44
N TRP A 249 -15.35 -0.56 -10.21
CA TRP A 249 -15.69 -1.95 -10.49
C TRP A 249 -16.06 -2.69 -9.21
N VAL A 250 -17.20 -3.33 -9.21
CA VAL A 250 -17.75 -4.04 -8.07
C VAL A 250 -17.62 -5.54 -8.28
N PHE A 251 -17.04 -6.18 -7.30
CA PHE A 251 -16.94 -7.64 -7.19
C PHE A 251 -17.71 -8.07 -5.96
N THR A 252 -18.58 -9.08 -6.12
CA THR A 252 -19.37 -9.63 -5.00
C THR A 252 -19.13 -11.12 -4.86
N ARG A 253 -19.31 -11.61 -3.64
CA ARG A 253 -19.47 -13.03 -3.36
C ARG A 253 -20.65 -13.27 -2.43
N SER A 254 -21.20 -14.47 -2.48
CA SER A 254 -22.29 -14.98 -1.60
C SER A 254 -21.73 -15.95 -0.58
#